data_65ca7d8f08d05e2e43b0448090e5ee11
#
_entry.id   65ca7d8f08d05e2e43b0448090e5ee11
#
_cell.length_a   1.000
_cell.length_b   1.000
_cell.length_c   1.000
_cell.angle_alpha   90.00
_cell.angle_beta   90.00
_cell.angle_gamma   90.00
#
_symmetry.space_group_name_H-M   'P 1'
#
loop_
_entity.id
_entity.type
_entity.pdbx_description
1 polymer ?
#
loop_
_entity_poly.entity_id
_entity_poly.type
_entity_poly.pdbx_seq_one_letter_code
_entity_poly.pdbx_strand_id
1 'polypeptide(L)'
;MSPKLPSVLFCAALGLSLSCVSDLGARAEPLATQGIGTSSCGRLVTDLNPSEGLNNPVNVMLYAWVQGYISAANIALLEDGSKHVDLSTLDESKVLNLVIGYCRANPEKKPVTAIDELIRKSAKVKAKWEAGTIDWDG
;
A
#
# COMPACT_ATOMS: atom_id res chain seq x y z
N MET A 1 -1.57 -77.43 -11.46
CA MET A 1 -2.04 -76.19 -12.05
C MET A 1 -3.38 -75.87 -11.42
N SER A 2 -3.43 -75.10 -10.39
CA SER A 2 -4.65 -74.77 -9.62
C SER A 2 -5.00 -73.29 -9.83
N PRO A 3 -6.23 -72.99 -10.19
CA PRO A 3 -6.67 -71.58 -10.27
C PRO A 3 -7.10 -71.13 -8.88
N LYS A 4 -6.56 -69.97 -8.43
CA LYS A 4 -6.99 -69.33 -7.23
C LYS A 4 -8.21 -68.44 -7.52
N LEU A 5 -9.29 -68.63 -6.76
CA LEU A 5 -10.46 -67.79 -6.73
C LEU A 5 -10.14 -66.43 -6.08
N PRO A 6 -10.70 -65.36 -6.56
CA PRO A 6 -10.61 -64.10 -5.83
C PRO A 6 -11.74 -63.96 -4.81
N SER A 7 -11.37 -63.65 -3.59
CA SER A 7 -12.29 -63.28 -2.52
C SER A 7 -12.92 -61.94 -2.79
N VAL A 8 -14.23 -61.95 -2.91
CA VAL A 8 -15.03 -60.69 -2.97
C VAL A 8 -15.25 -60.23 -1.55
N LEU A 9 -14.59 -59.16 -1.17
CA LEU A 9 -14.89 -58.41 0.06
C LEU A 9 -15.99 -57.40 -0.22
N PHE A 10 -17.13 -57.66 0.41
CA PHE A 10 -18.26 -56.74 0.47
C PHE A 10 -17.95 -55.65 1.49
N CYS A 11 -17.54 -54.47 1.07
CA CYS A 11 -17.49 -53.30 1.93
C CYS A 11 -18.83 -52.58 1.85
N ALA A 12 -19.59 -52.69 2.95
CA ALA A 12 -20.81 -51.93 3.17
C ALA A 12 -20.52 -50.43 3.27
N ALA A 13 -21.26 -49.69 2.46
CA ALA A 13 -21.22 -48.26 2.38
C ALA A 13 -21.82 -47.62 3.65
N LEU A 14 -21.01 -47.03 4.51
CA LEU A 14 -21.43 -45.96 5.41
C LEU A 14 -20.92 -44.67 4.84
N GLY A 15 -21.84 -43.89 4.28
CA GLY A 15 -21.58 -42.59 3.72
C GLY A 15 -21.25 -41.59 4.82
N LEU A 16 -19.95 -41.35 5.05
CA LEU A 16 -19.46 -40.12 5.64
C LEU A 16 -18.85 -39.30 4.50
N SER A 17 -19.64 -38.38 3.98
CA SER A 17 -19.16 -37.29 3.15
C SER A 17 -18.28 -36.38 4.03
N LEU A 18 -16.98 -36.69 4.08
CA LEU A 18 -15.99 -35.72 4.51
C LEU A 18 -15.97 -34.60 3.46
N SER A 19 -16.71 -33.53 3.75
CA SER A 19 -16.51 -32.27 3.06
C SER A 19 -15.10 -31.80 3.37
N CYS A 20 -14.17 -32.03 2.45
CA CYS A 20 -12.89 -31.33 2.44
C CYS A 20 -13.21 -29.84 2.24
N VAL A 21 -13.38 -29.15 3.36
CA VAL A 21 -13.28 -27.70 3.37
C VAL A 21 -11.80 -27.45 3.05
N SER A 22 -11.51 -27.23 1.79
CA SER A 22 -10.24 -26.65 1.37
C SER A 22 -10.17 -25.30 2.05
N ASP A 23 -9.41 -25.25 3.12
CA ASP A 23 -9.03 -24.02 3.79
C ASP A 23 -8.21 -23.22 2.76
N LEU A 24 -8.94 -22.46 1.92
CA LEU A 24 -8.37 -21.40 1.12
C LEU A 24 -7.94 -20.32 2.11
N GLY A 25 -6.90 -20.64 2.87
CA GLY A 25 -6.21 -19.67 3.69
C GLY A 25 -5.75 -18.56 2.75
N ALA A 26 -6.57 -17.51 2.68
CA ALA A 26 -6.15 -16.28 2.05
C ALA A 26 -4.90 -15.83 2.79
N ARG A 27 -3.74 -16.23 2.29
CA ARG A 27 -2.47 -15.67 2.74
C ARG A 27 -2.55 -14.18 2.45
N ALA A 28 -2.73 -13.39 3.49
CA ALA A 28 -2.55 -11.95 3.36
C ALA A 28 -1.16 -11.71 2.79
N GLU A 29 -1.10 -11.13 1.59
CA GLU A 29 0.19 -10.74 1.04
C GLU A 29 0.86 -9.74 1.97
N PRO A 30 2.19 -9.84 2.17
CA PRO A 30 2.90 -8.89 3.00
C PRO A 30 2.73 -7.48 2.40
N LEU A 31 2.18 -6.56 3.21
CA LEU A 31 1.96 -5.18 2.80
C LEU A 31 3.23 -4.36 3.08
N ALA A 32 3.84 -3.83 2.03
CA ALA A 32 4.97 -2.92 2.15
C ALA A 32 4.55 -1.53 2.62
N THR A 33 3.28 -1.14 2.42
CA THR A 33 2.74 0.16 2.83
C THR A 33 1.31 -0.01 3.33
N GLN A 34 0.90 0.85 4.28
CA GLN A 34 -0.44 0.87 4.85
C GLN A 34 -1.00 2.30 4.90
N GLY A 35 -2.28 2.42 5.20
CA GLY A 35 -2.95 3.70 5.41
C GLY A 35 -3.70 4.21 4.19
N ILE A 36 -4.10 5.48 4.25
CA ILE A 36 -4.99 6.13 3.27
C ILE A 36 -4.44 6.09 1.84
N GLY A 37 -3.14 6.13 1.65
CA GLY A 37 -2.49 6.08 0.34
C GLY A 37 -2.61 4.72 -0.37
N THR A 38 -3.03 3.67 0.34
CA THR A 38 -3.23 2.31 -0.21
C THR A 38 -4.71 1.96 -0.42
N SER A 39 -5.64 2.87 -0.08
CA SER A 39 -7.06 2.72 -0.37
C SER A 39 -7.32 2.76 -1.88
N SER A 40 -8.53 2.38 -2.32
CA SER A 40 -8.88 2.60 -3.73
C SER A 40 -9.12 4.08 -4.01
N CYS A 41 -8.65 4.53 -5.17
CA CYS A 41 -8.89 5.90 -5.64
C CYS A 41 -10.38 6.24 -5.71
N GLY A 42 -11.21 5.32 -6.24
CA GLY A 42 -12.66 5.54 -6.35
C GLY A 42 -13.33 5.82 -5.01
N ARG A 43 -12.90 5.14 -3.93
CA ARG A 43 -13.40 5.42 -2.58
C ARG A 43 -12.86 6.74 -2.04
N LEU A 44 -11.58 6.98 -2.21
CA LEU A 44 -10.94 8.16 -1.63
C LEU A 44 -11.51 9.47 -2.17
N VAL A 45 -11.80 9.57 -3.48
CA VAL A 45 -12.31 10.81 -4.09
C VAL A 45 -13.71 11.21 -3.62
N THR A 46 -14.47 10.29 -2.99
CA THR A 46 -15.77 10.63 -2.40
C THR A 46 -15.64 11.42 -1.11
N ASP A 47 -14.53 11.23 -0.40
CA ASP A 47 -14.32 11.78 0.94
C ASP A 47 -13.34 12.98 0.93
N LEU A 48 -12.57 13.13 -0.14
CA LEU A 48 -11.66 14.25 -0.33
C LEU A 48 -12.40 15.51 -0.82
N ASN A 49 -12.16 16.63 -0.14
CA ASN A 49 -12.67 17.92 -0.57
C ASN A 49 -11.56 18.99 -0.53
N PRO A 50 -10.87 19.26 -1.64
CA PRO A 50 -9.77 20.23 -1.69
C PRO A 50 -10.17 21.64 -1.27
N SER A 51 -11.44 22.04 -1.49
CA SER A 51 -11.91 23.38 -1.14
C SER A 51 -11.98 23.63 0.38
N GLU A 52 -12.00 22.56 1.17
CA GLU A 52 -12.00 22.63 2.63
C GLU A 52 -10.58 22.67 3.21
N GLY A 53 -9.56 22.41 2.40
CA GLY A 53 -8.18 22.36 2.87
C GLY A 53 -8.00 21.43 4.06
N LEU A 54 -7.21 21.86 5.04
CA LEU A 54 -6.99 21.09 6.28
C LEU A 54 -8.17 21.12 7.28
N ASN A 55 -9.30 21.72 6.94
CA ASN A 55 -10.51 21.59 7.73
C ASN A 55 -11.23 20.25 7.48
N ASN A 56 -10.91 19.57 6.37
CA ASN A 56 -11.43 18.24 6.10
C ASN A 56 -10.49 17.17 6.70
N PRO A 57 -10.98 16.29 7.60
CA PRO A 57 -10.14 15.29 8.24
C PRO A 57 -9.46 14.32 7.26
N VAL A 58 -10.13 13.98 6.14
CA VAL A 58 -9.57 13.07 5.14
C VAL A 58 -8.43 13.74 4.37
N ASN A 59 -8.56 15.05 4.10
CA ASN A 59 -7.48 15.83 3.51
C ASN A 59 -6.24 15.85 4.43
N VAL A 60 -6.45 16.09 5.73
CA VAL A 60 -5.37 16.05 6.74
C VAL A 60 -4.68 14.70 6.76
N MET A 61 -5.47 13.61 6.83
CA MET A 61 -4.92 12.25 6.85
C MET A 61 -4.12 11.95 5.58
N LEU A 62 -4.63 12.33 4.42
CA LEU A 62 -3.92 12.11 3.15
C LEU A 62 -2.63 12.92 3.11
N TYR A 63 -2.68 14.20 3.45
CA TYR A 63 -1.52 15.08 3.40
C TYR A 63 -0.41 14.60 4.35
N ALA A 64 -0.76 14.28 5.60
CA ALA A 64 0.18 13.73 6.57
C ALA A 64 0.80 12.40 6.10
N TRP A 65 -0.03 11.52 5.53
CA TRP A 65 0.46 10.26 4.99
C TRP A 65 1.44 10.47 3.84
N VAL A 66 1.14 11.40 2.92
CA VAL A 66 2.02 11.73 1.79
C VAL A 66 3.37 12.28 2.27
N GLN A 67 3.34 13.19 3.25
CA GLN A 67 4.58 13.73 3.83
C GLN A 67 5.43 12.63 4.45
N GLY A 68 4.83 11.71 5.21
CA GLY A 68 5.53 10.57 5.78
C GLY A 68 6.10 9.62 4.72
N TYR A 69 5.33 9.34 3.68
CA TYR A 69 5.77 8.46 2.58
C TYR A 69 6.96 9.04 1.82
N ILE A 70 6.91 10.33 1.46
CA ILE A 70 8.02 10.99 0.75
C ILE A 70 9.23 11.15 1.68
N SER A 71 9.02 11.41 2.98
CA SER A 71 10.11 11.45 3.95
C SER A 71 10.84 10.12 4.03
N ALA A 72 10.12 9.00 4.09
CA ALA A 72 10.72 7.66 4.09
C ALA A 72 11.48 7.38 2.78
N ALA A 73 10.92 7.77 1.64
CA ALA A 73 11.61 7.65 0.35
C ALA A 73 12.89 8.51 0.30
N ASN A 74 12.85 9.71 0.87
CA ASN A 74 14.01 10.59 0.96
C ASN A 74 15.12 9.99 1.84
N ILE A 75 14.76 9.37 2.97
CA ILE A 75 15.74 8.72 3.85
C ILE A 75 16.48 7.62 3.06
N ALA A 76 15.74 6.76 2.36
CA ALA A 76 16.35 5.71 1.54
C ALA A 76 17.27 6.28 0.43
N LEU A 77 16.86 7.38 -0.21
CA LEU A 77 17.70 8.06 -1.22
C LEU A 77 18.97 8.66 -0.62
N LEU A 78 18.88 9.19 0.59
CA LEU A 78 20.03 9.79 1.29
C LEU A 78 21.03 8.74 1.77
N GLU A 79 20.57 7.59 2.23
CA GLU A 79 21.42 6.45 2.60
C GLU A 79 22.29 5.98 1.43
N ASP A 80 21.74 6.01 0.21
CA ASP A 80 22.47 5.70 -1.02
C ASP A 80 23.37 6.87 -1.53
N GLY A 81 23.41 7.99 -0.80
CA GLY A 81 24.12 9.21 -1.21
C GLY A 81 23.48 9.91 -2.41
N SER A 82 22.23 9.58 -2.70
CA SER A 82 21.46 10.14 -3.80
C SER A 82 20.85 11.50 -3.43
N LYS A 83 20.39 12.23 -4.46
CA LYS A 83 19.62 13.44 -4.25
C LYS A 83 18.19 13.07 -3.80
N HIS A 84 17.59 13.88 -2.93
CA HIS A 84 16.25 13.71 -2.39
C HIS A 84 15.25 14.71 -2.97
N VAL A 85 13.96 14.46 -2.75
CA VAL A 85 12.88 15.39 -3.12
C VAL A 85 12.83 16.53 -2.09
N ASP A 86 12.81 17.76 -2.59
CA ASP A 86 12.62 18.94 -1.73
C ASP A 86 11.16 19.04 -1.27
N LEU A 87 10.91 18.67 -0.03
CA LEU A 87 9.58 18.72 0.59
C LEU A 87 9.05 20.14 0.77
N SER A 88 9.92 21.16 0.82
CA SER A 88 9.49 22.55 0.95
C SER A 88 8.67 23.05 -0.27
N THR A 89 8.79 22.34 -1.38
CA THR A 89 8.05 22.65 -2.63
C THR A 89 6.66 22.01 -2.69
N LEU A 90 6.32 21.16 -1.72
CA LEU A 90 5.08 20.39 -1.69
C LEU A 90 4.12 20.98 -0.65
N ASP A 91 3.32 21.93 -1.09
CA ASP A 91 2.21 22.42 -0.29
C ASP A 91 0.99 21.47 -0.34
N GLU A 92 0.10 21.65 0.60
CA GLU A 92 -1.13 20.87 0.73
C GLU A 92 -1.96 20.87 -0.55
N SER A 93 -2.20 22.07 -1.11
CA SER A 93 -3.06 22.24 -2.28
C SER A 93 -2.51 21.46 -3.49
N LYS A 94 -1.20 21.47 -3.69
CA LYS A 94 -0.56 20.70 -4.76
C LYS A 94 -0.75 19.21 -4.56
N VAL A 95 -0.54 18.72 -3.33
CA VAL A 95 -0.69 17.30 -3.01
C VAL A 95 -2.13 16.84 -3.21
N LEU A 96 -3.11 17.58 -2.65
CA LEU A 96 -4.52 17.22 -2.76
C LEU A 96 -4.99 17.24 -4.21
N ASN A 97 -4.68 18.31 -4.97
CA ASN A 97 -5.09 18.42 -6.36
C ASN A 97 -4.45 17.33 -7.24
N LEU A 98 -3.18 16.98 -7.00
CA LEU A 98 -2.50 15.92 -7.70
C LEU A 98 -3.18 14.56 -7.46
N VAL A 99 -3.43 14.22 -6.20
CA VAL A 99 -4.05 12.92 -5.85
C VAL A 99 -5.47 12.85 -6.37
N ILE A 100 -6.27 13.90 -6.20
CA ILE A 100 -7.65 13.93 -6.71
C ILE A 100 -7.68 13.82 -8.23
N GLY A 101 -6.84 14.57 -8.93
CA GLY A 101 -6.75 14.53 -10.39
C GLY A 101 -6.40 13.13 -10.88
N TYR A 102 -5.39 12.51 -10.26
CA TYR A 102 -5.00 11.14 -10.57
C TYR A 102 -6.12 10.14 -10.28
N CYS A 103 -6.71 10.22 -9.09
CA CYS A 103 -7.72 9.27 -8.64
C CYS A 103 -9.02 9.36 -9.43
N ARG A 104 -9.43 10.55 -9.88
CA ARG A 104 -10.58 10.70 -10.76
C ARG A 104 -10.37 10.04 -12.12
N ALA A 105 -9.15 10.09 -12.63
CA ALA A 105 -8.79 9.44 -13.89
C ALA A 105 -8.55 7.93 -13.76
N ASN A 106 -8.29 7.44 -12.54
CA ASN A 106 -7.88 6.06 -12.28
C ASN A 106 -8.56 5.48 -11.02
N PRO A 107 -9.89 5.32 -11.04
CA PRO A 107 -10.64 4.93 -9.83
C PRO A 107 -10.27 3.55 -9.27
N GLU A 108 -9.76 2.65 -10.12
CA GLU A 108 -9.30 1.31 -9.75
C GLU A 108 -7.88 1.26 -9.16
N LYS A 109 -7.13 2.36 -9.29
CA LYS A 109 -5.76 2.47 -8.79
C LYS A 109 -5.71 2.90 -7.33
N LYS A 110 -4.51 3.10 -6.83
CA LYS A 110 -4.22 3.54 -5.46
C LYS A 110 -3.55 4.92 -5.47
N PRO A 111 -3.84 5.80 -4.51
CA PRO A 111 -3.21 7.12 -4.38
C PRO A 111 -1.69 7.09 -4.35
N VAL A 112 -1.09 6.06 -3.73
CA VAL A 112 0.36 5.91 -3.67
C VAL A 112 1.01 5.96 -5.05
N THR A 113 0.34 5.47 -6.09
CA THR A 113 0.89 5.52 -7.45
C THR A 113 1.08 6.95 -7.96
N ALA A 114 0.16 7.86 -7.61
CA ALA A 114 0.31 9.29 -7.93
C ALA A 114 1.52 9.89 -7.22
N ILE A 115 1.76 9.47 -5.98
CA ILE A 115 2.88 9.98 -5.18
C ILE A 115 4.22 9.44 -5.70
N ASP A 116 4.28 8.18 -6.10
CA ASP A 116 5.46 7.61 -6.76
C ASP A 116 5.81 8.35 -8.06
N GLU A 117 4.80 8.73 -8.84
CA GLU A 117 5.01 9.56 -10.02
C GLU A 117 5.50 10.96 -9.67
N LEU A 118 4.96 11.56 -8.61
CA LEU A 118 5.42 12.85 -8.09
C LEU A 118 6.90 12.76 -7.70
N ILE A 119 7.29 11.76 -6.89
CA ILE A 119 8.68 11.55 -6.48
C ILE A 119 9.60 11.40 -7.69
N ARG A 120 9.20 10.64 -8.71
CA ARG A 120 10.01 10.46 -9.92
C ARG A 120 10.18 11.73 -10.73
N LYS A 121 9.13 12.54 -10.82
CA LYS A 121 9.10 13.77 -11.64
C LYS A 121 9.65 15.00 -10.90
N SER A 122 9.69 14.98 -9.57
CA SER A 122 10.19 16.09 -8.77
C SER A 122 11.68 16.34 -8.96
N ALA A 123 12.06 17.60 -8.91
CA ALA A 123 13.46 17.97 -8.86
C ALA A 123 14.13 17.36 -7.63
N LYS A 124 15.35 16.86 -7.82
CA LYS A 124 16.15 16.29 -6.75
C LYS A 124 17.22 17.27 -6.32
N VAL A 125 17.31 17.53 -5.04
CA VAL A 125 18.30 18.43 -4.44
C VAL A 125 19.33 17.62 -3.64
N LYS A 126 20.57 18.11 -3.61
CA LYS A 126 21.58 17.63 -2.67
C LYS A 126 21.44 18.48 -1.42
N ALA A 127 21.14 17.88 -0.28
CA ALA A 127 21.31 18.52 1.01
C ALA A 127 22.41 17.80 1.76
N LYS A 128 23.10 18.54 2.64
CA LYS A 128 23.77 17.92 3.76
C LYS A 128 22.66 17.53 4.74
N TRP A 129 22.29 16.28 4.72
CA TRP A 129 21.43 15.74 5.77
C TRP A 129 22.36 15.29 6.90
N GLU A 130 22.29 15.96 8.01
CA GLU A 130 22.84 15.46 9.25
C GLU A 130 21.71 14.76 9.97
N ALA A 131 21.75 13.44 9.97
CA ALA A 131 20.86 12.66 10.81
C ALA A 131 21.07 13.13 12.24
N GLY A 132 20.06 13.74 12.81
CA GLY A 132 20.02 13.88 14.27
C GLY A 132 20.14 12.46 14.82
N THR A 133 21.19 12.17 15.53
CA THR A 133 21.33 10.91 16.25
C THR A 133 20.20 10.85 17.27
N ILE A 134 19.11 10.18 16.88
CA ILE A 134 18.11 9.78 17.87
C ILE A 134 18.75 8.60 18.58
N ASP A 135 19.17 8.83 19.81
CA ASP A 135 19.60 7.76 20.71
C ASP A 135 18.36 6.95 21.10
N TRP A 136 18.17 5.82 20.45
CA TRP A 136 17.05 4.92 20.74
C TRP A 136 17.30 4.04 21.97
N ASP A 137 18.53 4.07 22.50
CA ASP A 137 18.98 3.24 23.62
C ASP A 137 18.98 3.99 24.97
N GLY A 138 18.34 5.17 25.03
CA GLY A 138 18.23 6.02 26.21
C GLY A 138 17.37 5.48 27.36
#